data_3a76a2c6c747662f8c84b9c8cae44daa
#
_entry.id   3a76a2c6c747662f8c84b9c8cae44daa
#
_cell.length_a   1.000
_cell.length_b   1.000
_cell.length_c   1.000
_cell.angle_alpha   90.00
_cell.angle_beta   90.00
_cell.angle_gamma   90.00
#
_symmetry.space_group_name_H-M   'P 1'
#
loop_
_entity.id
_entity.type
_entity.pdbx_description
1 polymer ?
#
loop_
_entity_poly.entity_id
_entity_poly.type
_entity_poly.pdbx_seq_one_letter_code
_entity_poly.pdbx_strand_id
1 'polypeptide(L)'
;SYSTGSSGKGEAVDEVIEATKLAHERAPELLLDGPIQYDAAIDPEVARTKAPTSPVAGHASVFIFPDLNTGNNTYKAVQRAANALAIGPVLQGLNKPVNDLSRGCTVPDIINTVMITAIQAQAEKGLITLK
;
A
#
# COMPACT_ATOMS: atom_id res chain seq x y z
N SER A 1 -5.85 6.64 -6.08
CA SER A 1 -6.92 7.60 -6.43
C SER A 1 -7.19 7.60 -7.94
N TYR A 2 -8.36 8.05 -8.35
CA TYR A 2 -8.64 8.38 -9.77
C TYR A 2 -8.15 9.79 -10.14
N SER A 3 -7.61 10.54 -9.18
CA SER A 3 -7.03 11.87 -9.37
C SER A 3 -5.52 11.85 -9.18
N THR A 4 -4.82 12.70 -9.93
CA THR A 4 -3.45 13.11 -9.66
C THR A 4 -3.47 14.61 -9.41
N GLY A 5 -3.10 15.03 -8.21
CA GLY A 5 -3.26 16.41 -7.76
C GLY A 5 -4.71 16.88 -7.90
N SER A 6 -4.92 17.97 -8.62
CA SER A 6 -6.24 18.61 -8.83
C SER A 6 -7.01 18.11 -10.06
N SER A 7 -6.59 17.01 -10.71
CA SER A 7 -7.23 16.53 -11.95
C SER A 7 -8.65 16.01 -11.76
N GLY A 8 -8.95 15.48 -10.59
CA GLY A 8 -10.28 15.00 -10.20
C GLY A 8 -10.82 15.78 -9.01
N LYS A 9 -12.14 15.65 -8.78
CA LYS A 9 -12.85 16.26 -7.64
C LYS A 9 -13.85 15.27 -7.07
N GLY A 10 -14.14 15.40 -5.79
CA GLY A 10 -15.14 14.61 -5.08
C GLY A 10 -14.63 14.12 -3.74
N GLU A 11 -15.56 13.66 -2.91
CA GLU A 11 -15.32 13.26 -1.52
C GLU A 11 -14.14 12.27 -1.39
N ALA A 12 -14.08 11.24 -2.23
CA ALA A 12 -12.98 10.28 -2.21
C ALA A 12 -11.60 10.88 -2.56
N VAL A 13 -11.56 11.99 -3.31
CA VAL A 13 -10.30 12.71 -3.58
C VAL A 13 -9.95 13.59 -2.38
N ASP A 14 -10.94 14.25 -1.80
CA ASP A 14 -10.76 15.14 -0.64
C ASP A 14 -10.28 14.35 0.58
N GLU A 15 -10.79 13.13 0.80
CA GLU A 15 -10.30 12.21 1.83
C GLU A 15 -8.81 11.86 1.64
N VAL A 16 -8.39 11.56 0.41
CA VAL A 16 -6.98 11.25 0.13
C VAL A 16 -6.09 12.47 0.32
N ILE A 17 -6.56 13.66 -0.07
CA ILE A 17 -5.84 14.92 0.16
C ILE A 17 -5.60 15.14 1.67
N GLU A 18 -6.64 15.02 2.48
CA GLU A 18 -6.53 15.22 3.94
C GLU A 18 -5.66 14.13 4.58
N ALA A 19 -5.82 12.86 4.17
CA ALA A 19 -4.98 11.77 4.66
C ALA A 19 -3.49 11.99 4.34
N THR A 20 -3.17 12.46 3.14
CA THR A 20 -1.80 12.78 2.72
C THR A 20 -1.23 13.93 3.56
N LYS A 21 -1.99 14.98 3.78
CA LYS A 21 -1.61 16.11 4.63
C LYS A 21 -1.32 15.66 6.06
N LEU A 22 -2.23 14.90 6.68
CA LEU A 22 -2.05 14.36 8.04
C LEU A 22 -0.83 13.43 8.13
N ALA A 23 -0.56 12.66 7.09
CA ALA A 23 0.61 11.79 7.06
C ALA A 23 1.91 12.61 7.03
N HIS A 24 1.99 13.68 6.23
CA HIS A 24 3.12 14.60 6.23
C HIS A 24 3.32 15.31 7.58
N GLU A 25 2.22 15.70 8.25
CA GLU A 25 2.31 16.31 9.57
C GLU A 25 2.84 15.35 10.64
N ARG A 26 2.48 14.06 10.54
CA ARG A 26 2.87 13.03 11.53
C ARG A 26 4.23 12.42 11.29
N ALA A 27 4.65 12.35 10.04
CA ALA A 27 5.88 11.69 9.60
C ALA A 27 6.51 12.47 8.43
N PRO A 28 7.04 13.68 8.68
CA PRO A 28 7.56 14.56 7.65
C PRO A 28 8.82 14.00 6.95
N GLU A 29 9.46 13.00 7.54
CA GLU A 29 10.61 12.31 6.96
C GLU A 29 10.25 11.30 5.87
N LEU A 30 8.98 10.91 5.76
CA LEU A 30 8.56 9.94 4.77
C LEU A 30 8.37 10.57 3.40
N LEU A 31 8.92 9.91 2.38
CA LEU A 31 8.61 10.24 0.98
C LEU A 31 7.24 9.67 0.64
N LEU A 32 6.23 10.50 0.67
CA LEU A 32 4.86 10.14 0.31
C LEU A 32 4.20 11.25 -0.51
N ASP A 33 3.20 10.89 -1.30
CA ASP A 33 2.42 11.83 -2.09
C ASP A 33 1.02 11.27 -2.39
N GLY A 34 0.07 12.17 -2.62
CA GLY A 34 -1.31 11.85 -2.94
C GLY A 34 -2.21 13.10 -2.99
N PRO A 35 -3.32 13.03 -3.70
CA PRO A 35 -3.81 11.90 -4.49
C PRO A 35 -3.00 11.70 -5.77
N ILE A 36 -2.80 10.43 -6.13
CA ILE A 36 -2.06 10.07 -7.33
C ILE A 36 -2.72 8.87 -8.04
N GLN A 37 -2.76 8.89 -9.36
CA GLN A 37 -3.22 7.76 -10.17
C GLN A 37 -2.11 6.72 -10.28
N TYR A 38 -2.49 5.46 -10.47
CA TYR A 38 -1.55 4.34 -10.51
C TYR A 38 -0.50 4.49 -11.63
N ASP A 39 -0.92 4.89 -12.82
CA ASP A 39 0.01 5.14 -13.94
C ASP A 39 1.04 6.23 -13.62
N ALA A 40 0.60 7.34 -13.04
CA ALA A 40 1.52 8.39 -12.61
C ALA A 40 2.43 7.96 -11.45
N ALA A 41 1.99 7.02 -10.61
CA ALA A 41 2.79 6.52 -9.51
C ALA A 41 3.97 5.64 -9.96
N ILE A 42 3.81 4.88 -11.06
CA ILE A 42 4.80 3.88 -11.49
C ILE A 42 5.56 4.22 -12.77
N ASP A 43 4.99 5.06 -13.64
CA ASP A 43 5.57 5.39 -14.94
C ASP A 43 6.24 6.76 -14.91
N PRO A 44 7.57 6.84 -15.08
CA PRO A 44 8.31 8.10 -15.05
C PRO A 44 7.89 9.09 -16.14
N GLU A 45 7.41 8.63 -17.31
CA GLU A 45 6.97 9.52 -18.39
C GLU A 45 5.62 10.15 -18.06
N VAL A 46 4.71 9.34 -17.55
CA VAL A 46 3.40 9.82 -17.05
C VAL A 46 3.59 10.77 -15.87
N ALA A 47 4.49 10.42 -14.96
CA ALA A 47 4.82 11.25 -13.79
C ALA A 47 5.32 12.65 -14.19
N ARG A 48 6.24 12.73 -15.18
CA ARG A 48 6.73 14.03 -15.70
C ARG A 48 5.61 14.95 -16.17
N THR A 49 4.54 14.37 -16.69
CA THR A 49 3.39 15.14 -17.21
C THR A 49 2.37 15.47 -16.12
N LYS A 50 2.02 14.47 -15.29
CA LYS A 50 0.90 14.58 -14.33
C LYS A 50 1.31 15.11 -12.96
N ALA A 51 2.56 14.84 -12.53
CA ALA A 51 3.07 15.16 -11.19
C ALA A 51 4.56 15.54 -11.22
N PRO A 52 4.98 16.56 -11.98
CA PRO A 52 6.38 16.88 -12.23
C PRO A 52 7.17 17.28 -10.98
N THR A 53 6.51 17.69 -9.91
CA THR A 53 7.13 18.11 -8.64
C THR A 53 7.04 17.06 -7.53
N SER A 54 6.39 15.93 -7.80
CA SER A 54 6.24 14.87 -6.83
C SER A 54 7.57 14.16 -6.56
N PRO A 55 7.95 13.95 -5.28
CA PRO A 55 9.15 13.18 -4.96
C PRO A 55 8.95 11.67 -5.09
N VAL A 56 7.72 11.21 -5.37
CA VAL A 56 7.31 9.80 -5.36
C VAL A 56 6.87 9.33 -6.74
N ALA A 57 6.25 10.21 -7.53
CA ALA A 57 5.68 9.86 -8.83
C ALA A 57 6.71 9.23 -9.77
N GLY A 58 6.30 8.18 -10.47
CA GLY A 58 7.12 7.41 -11.39
C GLY A 58 8.01 6.36 -10.74
N HIS A 59 8.09 6.32 -9.41
CA HIS A 59 8.99 5.43 -8.66
C HIS A 59 8.37 4.87 -7.38
N ALA A 60 7.06 4.97 -7.21
CA ALA A 60 6.37 4.50 -6.03
C ALA A 60 6.56 2.99 -5.85
N SER A 61 6.96 2.58 -4.65
CA SER A 61 7.11 1.18 -4.25
C SER A 61 6.04 0.70 -3.28
N VAL A 62 5.33 1.61 -2.63
CA VAL A 62 4.23 1.33 -1.72
C VAL A 62 2.99 2.09 -2.17
N PHE A 63 1.85 1.40 -2.17
CA PHE A 63 0.57 1.95 -2.62
C PHE A 63 -0.45 1.85 -1.51
N ILE A 64 -0.96 3.00 -1.06
CA ILE A 64 -2.04 3.07 -0.08
C ILE A 64 -3.35 3.27 -0.82
N PHE A 65 -4.28 2.36 -0.61
CA PHE A 65 -5.62 2.42 -1.19
C PHE A 65 -6.61 3.02 -0.19
N PRO A 66 -7.55 3.86 -0.65
CA PRO A 66 -8.46 4.56 0.26
C PRO A 66 -9.51 3.64 0.89
N ASP A 67 -9.82 2.52 0.24
CA ASP A 67 -10.88 1.63 0.67
C ASP A 67 -10.60 0.15 0.33
N LEU A 68 -11.33 -0.73 1.02
CA LEU A 68 -11.18 -2.18 0.88
C LEU A 68 -11.57 -2.69 -0.52
N ASN A 69 -12.55 -2.08 -1.19
CA ASN A 69 -12.96 -2.53 -2.53
C ASN A 69 -11.82 -2.31 -3.51
N THR A 70 -11.24 -1.11 -3.50
CA THR A 70 -10.11 -0.77 -4.36
C THR A 70 -8.91 -1.66 -4.06
N GLY A 71 -8.51 -1.77 -2.80
CA GLY A 71 -7.35 -2.57 -2.40
C GLY A 71 -7.53 -4.06 -2.71
N ASN A 72 -8.68 -4.63 -2.37
CA ASN A 72 -8.96 -6.05 -2.57
C ASN A 72 -9.01 -6.44 -4.05
N ASN A 73 -9.69 -5.65 -4.87
CA ASN A 73 -9.76 -5.93 -6.31
C ASN A 73 -8.40 -5.74 -6.98
N THR A 74 -7.65 -4.70 -6.59
CA THR A 74 -6.34 -4.42 -7.20
C THR A 74 -5.34 -5.54 -6.92
N TYR A 75 -5.16 -5.96 -5.66
CA TYR A 75 -4.17 -7.01 -5.38
C TYR A 75 -4.52 -8.34 -6.05
N LYS A 76 -5.81 -8.70 -6.10
CA LYS A 76 -6.27 -9.91 -6.79
C LYS A 76 -6.04 -9.84 -8.30
N ALA A 77 -6.33 -8.70 -8.92
CA ALA A 77 -6.09 -8.48 -10.33
C ALA A 77 -4.59 -8.58 -10.67
N VAL A 78 -3.74 -7.92 -9.90
CA VAL A 78 -2.28 -7.99 -10.08
C VAL A 78 -1.75 -9.41 -9.87
N GLN A 79 -2.16 -10.08 -8.80
CA GLN A 79 -1.76 -11.46 -8.53
C GLN A 79 -2.07 -12.37 -9.72
N ARG A 80 -3.29 -12.27 -10.26
CA ARG A 80 -3.74 -13.15 -11.36
C ARG A 80 -3.16 -12.76 -12.71
N ALA A 81 -3.10 -11.47 -13.03
CA ALA A 81 -2.61 -11.00 -14.32
C ALA A 81 -1.08 -11.13 -14.47
N ALA A 82 -0.34 -10.87 -13.41
CA ALA A 82 1.12 -10.92 -13.41
C ALA A 82 1.70 -12.24 -12.89
N ASN A 83 0.87 -13.21 -12.51
CA ASN A 83 1.29 -14.45 -11.84
C ASN A 83 2.21 -14.15 -10.63
N ALA A 84 1.89 -13.08 -9.91
CA ALA A 84 2.66 -12.63 -8.76
C ALA A 84 2.28 -13.42 -7.50
N LEU A 85 3.24 -13.58 -6.61
CA LEU A 85 2.99 -14.13 -5.28
C LEU A 85 2.35 -13.05 -4.42
N ALA A 86 1.17 -13.32 -3.86
CA ALA A 86 0.54 -12.47 -2.85
C ALA A 86 0.87 -12.97 -1.44
N ILE A 87 1.47 -12.11 -0.63
CA ILE A 87 1.80 -12.41 0.76
C ILE A 87 0.94 -11.53 1.66
N GLY A 88 0.08 -12.14 2.43
CA GLY A 88 -0.90 -11.44 3.26
C GLY A 88 -2.30 -12.04 3.14
N PRO A 89 -3.32 -11.35 3.71
CA PRO A 89 -3.23 -10.03 4.37
C PRO A 89 -2.42 -10.04 5.66
N VAL A 90 -1.64 -8.97 5.86
CA VAL A 90 -0.91 -8.70 7.09
C VAL A 90 -1.63 -7.60 7.85
N LEU A 91 -2.22 -7.93 8.99
CA LEU A 91 -2.98 -6.99 9.80
C LEU A 91 -2.05 -6.10 10.62
N GLN A 92 -2.36 -4.81 10.69
CA GLN A 92 -1.62 -3.82 11.45
C GLN A 92 -2.48 -3.24 12.57
N GLY A 93 -1.84 -2.68 13.60
CA GLY A 93 -2.52 -2.00 14.70
C GLY A 93 -3.13 -2.93 15.77
N LEU A 94 -2.89 -4.23 15.72
CA LEU A 94 -3.31 -5.17 16.72
C LEU A 94 -2.25 -5.32 17.83
N ASN A 95 -2.70 -5.60 19.06
CA ASN A 95 -1.81 -5.82 20.21
C ASN A 95 -0.94 -7.07 20.08
N LYS A 96 -1.36 -8.02 19.27
CA LYS A 96 -0.64 -9.26 19.00
C LYS A 96 -0.67 -9.56 17.50
N PRO A 97 0.35 -10.21 16.97
CA PRO A 97 0.36 -10.63 15.57
C PRO A 97 -0.76 -11.62 15.28
N VAL A 98 -1.69 -11.19 14.47
CA VAL A 98 -2.78 -12.02 13.94
C VAL A 98 -2.93 -11.66 12.47
N ASN A 99 -2.81 -12.65 11.60
CA ASN A 99 -3.00 -12.47 10.17
C ASN A 99 -4.06 -13.43 9.65
N ASP A 100 -4.72 -13.06 8.57
CA ASP A 100 -5.80 -13.81 7.96
C ASP A 100 -5.34 -14.49 6.66
N LEU A 101 -6.15 -15.37 6.14
CA LEU A 101 -5.94 -16.04 4.86
C LEU A 101 -7.21 -16.02 4.03
N SER A 102 -7.05 -15.82 2.73
CA SER A 102 -8.16 -15.97 1.79
C SER A 102 -8.63 -17.43 1.75
N ARG A 103 -9.93 -17.66 1.59
CA ARG A 103 -10.51 -19.01 1.33
C ARG A 103 -9.95 -19.65 0.05
N GLY A 104 -9.41 -18.86 -0.87
CA GLY A 104 -8.76 -19.32 -2.10
C GLY A 104 -7.23 -19.29 -2.02
N CYS A 105 -6.64 -19.29 -0.80
CA CYS A 105 -5.20 -19.31 -0.62
C CYS A 105 -4.58 -20.63 -1.10
N THR A 106 -3.35 -20.51 -1.57
CA THR A 106 -2.49 -21.66 -1.93
C THR A 106 -1.61 -22.08 -0.76
N VAL A 107 -0.98 -23.23 -0.85
CA VAL A 107 -0.01 -23.67 0.17
C VAL A 107 1.14 -22.66 0.34
N PRO A 108 1.74 -22.09 -0.71
CA PRO A 108 2.72 -21.01 -0.56
C PRO A 108 2.18 -19.78 0.20
N ASP A 109 0.94 -19.37 -0.03
CA ASP A 109 0.33 -18.24 0.69
C ASP A 109 0.25 -18.52 2.20
N ILE A 110 -0.13 -19.76 2.59
CA ILE A 110 -0.19 -20.19 3.98
C ILE A 110 1.21 -20.14 4.62
N ILE A 111 2.21 -20.73 3.98
CA ILE A 111 3.58 -20.77 4.48
C ILE A 111 4.12 -19.36 4.70
N ASN A 112 3.96 -18.48 3.72
CA ASN A 112 4.44 -17.11 3.80
C ASN A 112 3.74 -16.30 4.89
N THR A 113 2.42 -16.46 5.04
CA THR A 113 1.67 -15.77 6.10
C THR A 113 2.07 -16.25 7.50
N VAL A 114 2.29 -17.55 7.68
CA VAL A 114 2.82 -18.11 8.94
C VAL A 114 4.20 -17.55 9.24
N MET A 115 5.11 -17.50 8.25
CA MET A 115 6.45 -16.96 8.43
C MET A 115 6.43 -15.49 8.84
N ILE A 116 5.64 -14.65 8.18
CA ILE A 116 5.49 -13.23 8.54
C ILE A 116 4.92 -13.08 9.95
N THR A 117 3.89 -13.84 10.29
CA THR A 117 3.29 -13.80 11.63
C THR A 117 4.31 -14.19 12.71
N ALA A 118 5.16 -15.18 12.44
CA ALA A 118 6.23 -15.57 13.35
C ALA A 118 7.31 -14.48 13.51
N ILE A 119 7.67 -13.79 12.42
CA ILE A 119 8.60 -12.65 12.44
C ILE A 119 8.03 -11.50 13.27
N GLN A 120 6.75 -11.14 13.05
CA GLN A 120 6.06 -10.12 13.85
C GLN A 120 6.07 -10.48 15.34
N ALA A 121 5.80 -11.76 15.69
CA ALA A 121 5.82 -12.23 17.08
C ALA A 121 7.21 -12.19 17.71
N GLN A 122 8.26 -12.44 16.94
CA GLN A 122 9.64 -12.33 17.40
C GLN A 122 10.05 -10.87 17.63
N ALA A 123 9.63 -9.97 16.73
CA ALA A 123 9.88 -8.53 16.87
C ALA A 123 9.17 -7.95 18.11
N GLU A 124 7.91 -8.34 18.33
CA GLU A 124 7.15 -7.93 19.53
C GLU A 124 7.84 -8.38 20.83
N LYS A 125 8.43 -9.57 20.83
CA LYS A 125 9.19 -10.09 21.98
C LYS A 125 10.61 -9.52 22.11
N GLY A 126 11.02 -8.63 21.22
CA GLY A 126 12.37 -8.06 21.20
C GLY A 126 13.47 -9.06 20.82
N LEU A 127 13.11 -10.19 20.22
CA LEU A 127 14.07 -11.20 19.77
C LEU A 127 14.78 -10.81 18.48
N ILE A 128 14.15 -9.97 17.68
CA ILE A 128 14.69 -9.40 16.44
C ILE A 128 14.32 -7.92 16.34
N THR A 129 15.12 -7.16 15.60
CA THR A 129 14.80 -5.77 15.23
C THR A 129 14.43 -5.72 13.76
N LEU A 130 13.23 -5.25 13.44
CA LEU A 130 12.84 -4.92 12.08
C LEU A 130 13.46 -3.55 11.72
N LYS A 131 14.26 -3.52 10.67
CA LYS A 131 14.87 -2.28 10.14
C LYS A 131 14.06 -1.77 8.97
#